data_118fc930a1f6276e89867999c686ff5a
#
_entry.id   118fc930a1f6276e89867999c686ff5a
#
_cell.length_a   1.000
_cell.length_b   1.000
_cell.length_c   1.000
_cell.angle_alpha   90.00
_cell.angle_beta   90.00
_cell.angle_gamma   90.00
#
_symmetry.space_group_name_H-M   'P 1'
#
loop_
_entity.id
_entity.type
_entity.pdbx_description
1 polymer ?
#
loop_
_entity_poly.entity_id
_entity_poly.type
_entity_poly.pdbx_seq_one_letter_code
_entity_poly.pdbx_strand_id
1 'polypeptide(L)'
;MDNTKKFTNKADKYVSSRPSYPTKLMDYLYNEVGFLDKSKIADIGAGTGIFTRQLLERKSDVIAVEPNDDMRAKLIGLQKEFKNLKVLSGTAENTLLENKSIDFVTVAQAFHWFDAEKFKTECRRVLKKDGKAVLVWNNRDEESDIVKGNVEIF
;
A
#
# COMPACT_ATOMS: atom_id res chain seq x y z
N MET A 1 11.86 -17.86 -7.34
CA MET A 1 11.53 -17.96 -5.92
C MET A 1 10.26 -17.18 -5.64
N ASP A 2 9.32 -17.79 -4.96
CA ASP A 2 8.05 -17.13 -4.62
C ASP A 2 8.22 -16.28 -3.35
N ASN A 3 8.26 -14.96 -3.53
CA ASN A 3 8.41 -14.01 -2.42
C ASN A 3 7.12 -13.81 -1.61
N THR A 4 5.98 -14.29 -2.11
CA THR A 4 4.70 -14.05 -1.44
C THR A 4 4.59 -14.77 -0.09
N LYS A 5 5.36 -15.84 0.12
CA LYS A 5 5.35 -16.63 1.36
C LYS A 5 6.50 -16.29 2.31
N LYS A 6 7.35 -15.33 1.95
CA LYS A 6 8.51 -14.97 2.78
C LYS A 6 8.12 -14.54 4.20
N PHE A 7 6.98 -13.91 4.36
CA PHE A 7 6.50 -13.39 5.63
C PHE A 7 5.47 -14.28 6.32
N THR A 8 5.24 -15.50 5.81
CA THR A 8 4.32 -16.46 6.41
C THR A 8 4.79 -16.78 7.84
N ASN A 9 3.87 -16.81 8.79
CA ASN A 9 4.10 -17.03 10.23
C ASN A 9 4.86 -15.87 10.92
N LYS A 10 5.11 -14.76 10.21
CA LYS A 10 5.77 -13.58 10.79
C LYS A 10 4.84 -12.37 10.89
N ALA A 11 3.58 -12.51 10.51
CA ALA A 11 2.66 -11.37 10.43
C ALA A 11 2.47 -10.65 11.77
N ASP A 12 2.28 -11.38 12.87
CA ASP A 12 2.07 -10.76 14.18
C ASP A 12 3.31 -10.01 14.66
N LYS A 13 4.50 -10.60 14.49
CA LYS A 13 5.75 -9.95 14.85
C LYS A 13 6.01 -8.73 13.96
N TYR A 14 5.69 -8.83 12.68
CA TYR A 14 5.85 -7.74 11.73
C TYR A 14 5.01 -6.52 12.14
N VAL A 15 3.75 -6.73 12.50
CA VAL A 15 2.85 -5.66 12.95
C VAL A 15 3.38 -4.98 14.22
N SER A 16 3.82 -5.75 15.20
CA SER A 16 4.26 -5.22 16.49
C SER A 16 5.59 -4.46 16.40
N SER A 17 6.45 -4.79 15.43
CA SER A 17 7.78 -4.22 15.30
C SER A 17 7.89 -3.07 14.29
N ARG A 18 6.91 -2.92 13.39
CA ARG A 18 6.97 -1.91 12.34
C ARG A 18 6.24 -0.63 12.77
N PRO A 19 6.93 0.53 12.76
CA PRO A 19 6.27 1.80 13.09
C PRO A 19 5.33 2.23 11.98
N SER A 20 4.33 3.03 12.33
CA SER A 20 3.49 3.70 11.35
C SER A 20 4.31 4.75 10.59
N TYR A 21 3.75 5.22 9.48
CA TYR A 21 4.40 6.23 8.66
C TYR A 21 4.18 7.63 9.27
N PRO A 22 5.15 8.55 9.08
CA PRO A 22 5.04 9.91 9.65
C PRO A 22 3.79 10.65 9.14
N THR A 23 3.17 11.41 10.02
CA THR A 23 2.02 12.24 9.67
C THR A 23 2.35 13.22 8.54
N LYS A 24 3.57 13.76 8.54
CA LYS A 24 4.02 14.67 7.46
C LYS A 24 4.00 14.01 6.09
N LEU A 25 4.30 12.71 6.01
CA LEU A 25 4.21 11.96 4.76
C LEU A 25 2.75 11.90 4.30
N MET A 26 1.84 11.58 5.20
CA MET A 26 0.41 11.53 4.88
C MET A 26 -0.09 12.92 4.47
N ASP A 27 0.31 13.97 5.18
CA ASP A 27 -0.06 15.35 4.82
C ASP A 27 0.45 15.69 3.41
N TYR A 28 1.66 15.29 3.07
CA TYR A 28 2.22 15.51 1.74
C TYR A 28 1.37 14.84 0.65
N LEU A 29 0.96 13.59 0.88
CA LEU A 29 0.15 12.85 -0.09
C LEU A 29 -1.20 13.54 -0.32
N TYR A 30 -1.84 14.03 0.73
CA TYR A 30 -3.16 14.64 0.64
C TYR A 30 -3.13 16.11 0.25
N ASN A 31 -2.10 16.86 0.65
CA ASN A 31 -2.01 18.30 0.34
C ASN A 31 -1.28 18.60 -0.96
N GLU A 32 -0.25 17.81 -1.31
CA GLU A 32 0.62 18.12 -2.44
C GLU A 32 0.43 17.14 -3.62
N VAL A 33 0.30 15.84 -3.36
CA VAL A 33 0.18 14.84 -4.43
C VAL A 33 -1.23 14.80 -5.00
N GLY A 34 -2.22 15.13 -4.19
CA GLY A 34 -3.60 15.22 -4.66
C GLY A 34 -4.53 14.11 -4.18
N PHE A 35 -4.14 13.34 -3.16
CA PHE A 35 -5.04 12.37 -2.54
C PHE A 35 -6.20 13.12 -1.89
N LEU A 36 -7.40 12.57 -2.01
CA LEU A 36 -8.61 13.16 -1.45
C LEU A 36 -9.36 12.12 -0.62
N ASP A 37 -10.30 12.60 0.21
CA ASP A 37 -11.28 11.69 0.77
C ASP A 37 -12.04 11.06 -0.41
N LYS A 38 -12.37 9.78 -0.27
CA LYS A 38 -13.01 8.97 -1.33
C LYS A 38 -12.17 8.75 -2.60
N SER A 39 -10.91 9.22 -2.67
CA SER A 39 -10.01 8.76 -3.73
C SER A 39 -9.95 7.24 -3.72
N LYS A 40 -10.00 6.61 -4.89
CA LYS A 40 -9.83 5.16 -4.99
C LYS A 40 -8.35 4.82 -5.05
N ILE A 41 -7.85 4.24 -4.00
CA ILE A 41 -6.44 3.92 -3.85
C ILE A 41 -6.26 2.41 -3.78
N ALA A 42 -5.41 1.88 -4.65
CA ALA A 42 -4.99 0.49 -4.57
C ALA A 42 -3.65 0.43 -3.84
N ASP A 43 -3.65 -0.15 -2.66
CA ASP A 43 -2.44 -0.32 -1.86
C ASP A 43 -1.87 -1.71 -2.15
N ILE A 44 -0.81 -1.76 -2.94
CA ILE A 44 -0.26 -2.99 -3.51
C ILE A 44 0.86 -3.51 -2.61
N GLY A 45 0.79 -4.81 -2.30
CA GLY A 45 1.69 -5.39 -1.33
C GLY A 45 1.42 -4.83 0.06
N ALA A 46 0.14 -4.75 0.40
CA ALA A 46 -0.33 -4.01 1.58
C ALA A 46 0.15 -4.60 2.91
N GLY A 47 0.62 -5.84 2.91
CA GLY A 47 1.10 -6.51 4.11
C GLY A 47 0.01 -6.65 5.15
N THR A 48 0.28 -6.22 6.37
CA THR A 48 -0.67 -6.29 7.48
C THR A 48 -1.57 -5.06 7.57
N GLY A 49 -1.39 -4.08 6.68
CA GLY A 49 -2.28 -2.93 6.59
C GLY A 49 -1.87 -1.69 7.35
N ILE A 50 -0.60 -1.56 7.73
CA ILE A 50 -0.11 -0.37 8.46
C ILE A 50 -0.33 0.90 7.65
N PHE A 51 0.12 0.92 6.40
CA PHE A 51 -0.09 2.06 5.51
C PHE A 51 -1.55 2.18 5.09
N THR A 52 -2.18 1.04 4.80
CA THR A 52 -3.60 0.95 4.46
C THR A 52 -4.46 1.67 5.50
N ARG A 53 -4.24 1.40 6.78
CA ARG A 53 -4.99 2.03 7.89
C ARG A 53 -4.89 3.56 7.82
N GLN A 54 -3.71 4.09 7.56
CA GLN A 54 -3.52 5.55 7.52
C GLN A 54 -4.27 6.21 6.36
N LEU A 55 -4.37 5.51 5.22
CA LEU A 55 -5.19 5.97 4.10
C LEU A 55 -6.68 5.94 4.45
N LEU A 56 -7.12 4.88 5.13
CA LEU A 56 -8.51 4.73 5.55
C LEU A 56 -8.92 5.80 6.57
N GLU A 57 -8.02 6.15 7.47
CA GLU A 57 -8.25 7.20 8.46
C GLU A 57 -8.42 8.58 7.80
N ARG A 58 -7.86 8.76 6.60
CA ARG A 58 -8.06 9.96 5.77
C ARG A 58 -9.28 9.86 4.86
N LYS A 59 -10.12 8.81 5.05
CA LYS A 59 -11.40 8.60 4.37
C LYS A 59 -11.30 8.28 2.88
N SER A 60 -10.15 7.86 2.40
CA SER A 60 -10.03 7.33 1.05
C SER A 60 -10.66 5.95 0.96
N ASP A 61 -11.11 5.56 -0.22
CA ASP A 61 -11.59 4.20 -0.49
C ASP A 61 -10.38 3.36 -0.91
N VAL A 62 -10.06 2.36 -0.11
CA VAL A 62 -8.84 1.59 -0.32
C VAL A 62 -9.16 0.16 -0.72
N ILE A 63 -8.44 -0.31 -1.75
CA ILE A 63 -8.40 -1.72 -2.10
C ILE A 63 -6.99 -2.19 -1.79
N ALA A 64 -6.86 -3.03 -0.76
CA ALA A 64 -5.57 -3.59 -0.38
C ALA A 64 -5.36 -4.90 -1.14
N VAL A 65 -4.22 -5.01 -1.80
CA VAL A 65 -3.86 -6.20 -2.59
C VAL A 65 -2.67 -6.86 -1.93
N GLU A 66 -2.85 -8.08 -1.43
CA GLU A 66 -1.83 -8.81 -0.69
C GLU A 66 -1.91 -10.30 -0.96
N PRO A 67 -0.87 -10.92 -1.56
CA PRO A 67 -0.91 -12.35 -1.88
C PRO A 67 -0.65 -13.28 -0.70
N ASN A 68 0.02 -12.81 0.36
CA ASN A 68 0.34 -13.67 1.51
C ASN A 68 -0.87 -13.86 2.42
N ASP A 69 -1.23 -15.12 2.69
CA ASP A 69 -2.44 -15.46 3.44
C ASP A 69 -2.42 -14.93 4.88
N ASP A 70 -1.29 -15.04 5.57
CA ASP A 70 -1.19 -14.61 6.98
C ASP A 70 -1.31 -13.09 7.10
N MET A 71 -0.67 -12.35 6.20
CA MET A 71 -0.76 -10.90 6.17
C MET A 71 -2.16 -10.45 5.77
N ARG A 72 -2.74 -11.09 4.77
CA ARG A 72 -4.09 -10.75 4.31
C ARG A 72 -5.14 -10.98 5.41
N ALA A 73 -4.92 -11.95 6.29
CA ALA A 73 -5.83 -12.17 7.43
C ALA A 73 -5.91 -10.93 8.33
N LYS A 74 -4.81 -10.21 8.52
CA LYS A 74 -4.79 -8.96 9.28
C LYS A 74 -5.58 -7.87 8.57
N LEU A 75 -5.46 -7.77 7.24
CA LEU A 75 -6.24 -6.84 6.43
C LEU A 75 -7.74 -7.13 6.53
N ILE A 76 -8.12 -8.40 6.50
CA ILE A 76 -9.53 -8.80 6.64
C ILE A 76 -10.08 -8.38 8.01
N GLY A 77 -9.26 -8.49 9.06
CA GLY A 77 -9.62 -7.97 10.38
C GLY A 77 -9.87 -6.46 10.36
N LEU A 78 -9.07 -5.73 9.58
CA LEU A 78 -9.20 -4.28 9.44
C LEU A 78 -10.53 -3.87 8.75
N GLN A 79 -11.07 -4.73 7.88
CA GLN A 79 -12.37 -4.47 7.23
C GLN A 79 -13.52 -4.34 8.23
N LYS A 80 -13.40 -4.95 9.39
CA LYS A 80 -14.43 -4.85 10.45
C LYS A 80 -14.49 -3.44 11.02
N GLU A 81 -13.38 -2.74 10.99
CA GLU A 81 -13.25 -1.37 11.52
C GLU A 81 -13.55 -0.33 10.44
N PHE A 82 -13.16 -0.59 9.19
CA PHE A 82 -13.28 0.37 8.08
C PHE A 82 -14.11 -0.22 6.94
N LYS A 83 -15.29 0.34 6.70
CA LYS A 83 -16.19 -0.12 5.63
C LYS A 83 -15.70 0.28 4.23
N ASN A 84 -14.79 1.24 4.15
CA ASN A 84 -14.20 1.72 2.90
C ASN A 84 -12.93 0.93 2.48
N LEU A 85 -12.76 -0.27 3.03
CA LEU A 85 -11.67 -1.19 2.68
C LEU A 85 -12.20 -2.41 1.96
N LYS A 86 -11.59 -2.74 0.81
CA LYS A 86 -11.71 -4.04 0.15
C LYS A 86 -10.35 -4.72 0.17
N VAL A 87 -10.33 -6.03 0.21
CA VAL A 87 -9.09 -6.82 0.25
C VAL A 87 -9.13 -7.85 -0.88
N LEU A 88 -8.05 -7.89 -1.65
CA LEU A 88 -7.88 -8.84 -2.75
C LEU A 88 -6.62 -9.66 -2.56
N SER A 89 -6.62 -10.88 -3.09
CA SER A 89 -5.49 -11.81 -3.00
C SER A 89 -4.52 -11.70 -4.18
N GLY A 90 -4.63 -10.66 -5.00
CA GLY A 90 -3.79 -10.46 -6.17
C GLY A 90 -2.32 -10.20 -5.83
N THR A 91 -1.51 -10.14 -6.87
CA THR A 91 -0.08 -9.78 -6.79
C THR A 91 0.12 -8.41 -7.43
N ALA A 92 1.33 -7.86 -7.32
CA ALA A 92 1.67 -6.59 -7.97
C ALA A 92 1.58 -6.70 -9.50
N GLU A 93 1.87 -7.86 -10.04
CA GLU A 93 1.88 -8.13 -11.48
C GLU A 93 0.49 -8.52 -12.01
N ASN A 94 -0.40 -8.95 -11.13
CA ASN A 94 -1.78 -9.30 -11.44
C ASN A 94 -2.66 -8.98 -10.23
N THR A 95 -3.12 -7.73 -10.18
CA THR A 95 -3.79 -7.20 -8.99
C THR A 95 -5.23 -7.65 -8.81
N LEU A 96 -5.87 -8.16 -9.85
CA LEU A 96 -7.29 -8.51 -9.91
C LEU A 96 -8.21 -7.27 -9.94
N LEU A 97 -7.64 -6.08 -10.12
CA LEU A 97 -8.39 -4.84 -10.23
C LEU A 97 -8.93 -4.62 -11.66
N GLU A 98 -10.00 -3.87 -11.77
CA GLU A 98 -10.58 -3.50 -13.07
C GLU A 98 -9.73 -2.47 -13.81
N ASN A 99 -9.84 -2.46 -15.15
CA ASN A 99 -9.15 -1.48 -15.98
C ASN A 99 -9.64 -0.07 -15.64
N LYS A 100 -8.69 0.88 -15.57
CA LYS A 100 -9.02 2.31 -15.43
C LYS A 100 -9.98 2.63 -14.29
N SER A 101 -9.78 1.95 -13.16
CA SER A 101 -10.66 2.07 -12.00
C SER A 101 -10.05 2.80 -10.81
N ILE A 102 -8.74 3.03 -10.82
CA ILE A 102 -7.97 3.46 -9.65
C ILE A 102 -7.41 4.87 -9.86
N ASP A 103 -7.56 5.73 -8.86
CA ASP A 103 -6.99 7.08 -8.87
C ASP A 103 -5.50 7.07 -8.52
N PHE A 104 -5.11 6.30 -7.51
CA PHE A 104 -3.72 6.19 -7.06
C PHE A 104 -3.38 4.75 -6.73
N VAL A 105 -2.20 4.32 -7.16
CA VAL A 105 -1.58 3.08 -6.69
C VAL A 105 -0.54 3.47 -5.66
N THR A 106 -0.55 2.83 -4.49
CA THR A 106 0.48 3.01 -3.47
C THR A 106 1.22 1.71 -3.24
N VAL A 107 2.52 1.82 -3.02
CA VAL A 107 3.36 0.69 -2.62
C VAL A 107 4.22 1.16 -1.46
N ALA A 108 3.98 0.60 -0.29
CA ALA A 108 4.71 0.97 0.91
C ALA A 108 5.63 -0.17 1.34
N GLN A 109 6.93 0.02 1.17
CA GLN A 109 7.99 -0.93 1.58
C GLN A 109 7.99 -2.28 0.83
N ALA A 110 7.29 -2.41 -0.29
CA ALA A 110 7.13 -3.71 -0.96
C ALA A 110 7.70 -3.77 -2.38
N PHE A 111 8.04 -2.63 -2.97
CA PHE A 111 8.40 -2.55 -4.40
C PHE A 111 9.56 -3.47 -4.78
N HIS A 112 10.54 -3.64 -3.91
CA HIS A 112 11.72 -4.47 -4.19
C HIS A 112 11.40 -5.97 -4.34
N TRP A 113 10.18 -6.40 -4.01
CA TRP A 113 9.72 -7.78 -4.20
C TRP A 113 9.06 -7.99 -5.56
N PHE A 114 8.82 -6.91 -6.32
CA PHE A 114 8.03 -6.96 -7.55
C PHE A 114 8.89 -7.12 -8.80
N ASP A 115 8.29 -7.68 -9.86
CA ASP A 115 8.82 -7.54 -11.20
C ASP A 115 8.45 -6.13 -11.67
N ALA A 116 9.43 -5.23 -11.72
CA ALA A 116 9.19 -3.80 -11.96
C ALA A 116 8.48 -3.54 -13.29
N GLU A 117 8.87 -4.23 -14.36
CA GLU A 117 8.27 -4.00 -15.68
C GLU A 117 6.82 -4.51 -15.74
N LYS A 118 6.54 -5.67 -15.18
CA LYS A 118 5.18 -6.20 -15.10
C LYS A 118 4.31 -5.35 -14.21
N PHE A 119 4.84 -4.86 -13.11
CA PHE A 119 4.11 -3.98 -12.21
C PHE A 119 3.76 -2.66 -12.91
N LYS A 120 4.68 -2.05 -13.64
CA LYS A 120 4.40 -0.82 -14.40
C LYS A 120 3.30 -1.04 -15.43
N THR A 121 3.31 -2.17 -16.12
CA THR A 121 2.27 -2.52 -17.08
C THR A 121 0.92 -2.65 -16.37
N GLU A 122 0.90 -3.29 -15.22
CA GLU A 122 -0.32 -3.43 -14.42
C GLU A 122 -0.84 -2.08 -13.92
N CYS A 123 0.04 -1.19 -13.48
CA CYS A 123 -0.34 0.17 -13.10
C CYS A 123 -1.01 0.93 -14.26
N ARG A 124 -0.43 0.84 -15.46
CA ARG A 124 -1.02 1.48 -16.65
C ARG A 124 -2.41 0.92 -16.96
N ARG A 125 -2.61 -0.36 -16.69
CA ARG A 125 -3.91 -0.99 -16.92
C ARG A 125 -4.98 -0.49 -15.96
N VAL A 126 -4.65 -0.41 -14.66
CA VAL A 126 -5.63 -0.13 -13.60
C VAL A 126 -5.84 1.36 -13.33
N LEU A 127 -4.83 2.19 -13.58
CA LEU A 127 -4.93 3.62 -13.30
C LEU A 127 -5.81 4.36 -14.31
N LYS A 128 -6.62 5.28 -13.81
CA LYS A 128 -7.33 6.24 -14.64
C LYS A 128 -6.33 7.16 -15.36
N LYS A 129 -6.80 7.92 -16.35
CA LYS A 129 -5.96 8.76 -17.21
C LYS A 129 -4.97 9.63 -16.45
N ASP A 130 -5.40 10.27 -15.38
CA ASP A 130 -4.55 11.17 -14.59
C ASP A 130 -4.08 10.52 -13.29
N GLY A 131 -4.24 9.21 -13.18
CA GLY A 131 -3.82 8.45 -12.02
C GLY A 131 -2.32 8.38 -11.87
N LYS A 132 -1.86 8.18 -10.64
CA LYS A 132 -0.43 8.12 -10.31
C LYS A 132 -0.11 6.91 -9.46
N ALA A 133 1.06 6.36 -9.66
CA ALA A 133 1.61 5.35 -8.77
C ALA A 133 2.64 6.00 -7.85
N VAL A 134 2.54 5.73 -6.56
CA VAL A 134 3.35 6.35 -5.52
C VAL A 134 4.07 5.26 -4.76
N LEU A 135 5.40 5.28 -4.80
CA LEU A 135 6.22 4.36 -4.03
C LEU A 135 6.64 5.06 -2.74
N VAL A 136 6.45 4.38 -1.62
CA VAL A 136 6.72 4.93 -0.29
C VAL A 136 7.58 3.95 0.49
N TRP A 137 8.58 4.45 1.19
CA TRP A 137 9.31 3.65 2.16
C TRP A 137 9.82 4.52 3.29
N ASN A 138 9.96 3.90 4.47
CA ASN A 138 10.52 4.53 5.64
C ASN A 138 12.02 4.25 5.70
N ASN A 139 12.81 5.30 5.86
CA ASN A 139 14.23 5.17 6.19
C ASN A 139 14.42 5.64 7.62
N ARG A 140 15.11 4.82 8.42
CA ARG A 140 15.50 5.23 9.75
C ARG A 140 16.65 6.23 9.66
N ASP A 141 16.53 7.34 10.40
CA ASP A 141 17.63 8.27 10.57
C ASP A 141 18.58 7.70 11.62
N GLU A 142 19.75 7.26 11.21
CA GLU A 142 20.73 6.62 12.09
C GLU A 142 21.23 7.55 13.21
N GLU A 143 21.19 8.86 13.00
CA GLU A 143 21.67 9.84 13.97
C GLU A 143 20.62 10.22 15.03
N SER A 144 19.34 10.10 14.72
CA SER A 144 18.27 10.63 15.58
C SER A 144 17.14 9.66 15.87
N ASP A 145 17.21 8.42 15.42
CA ASP A 145 16.12 7.44 15.53
C ASP A 145 14.78 7.88 14.94
N ILE A 146 14.78 8.92 14.13
CA ILE A 146 13.58 9.41 13.45
C ILE A 146 13.32 8.59 12.20
N VAL A 147 12.08 8.13 12.04
CA VAL A 147 11.65 7.43 10.83
C VAL A 147 11.20 8.48 9.81
N LYS A 148 11.85 8.53 8.66
CA LYS A 148 11.52 9.43 7.56
C LYS A 148 10.83 8.67 6.44
N GLY A 149 9.79 9.27 5.86
CA GLY A 149 9.15 8.73 4.67
C GLY A 149 9.79 9.26 3.40
N ASN A 150 10.01 8.39 2.45
CA ASN A 150 10.45 8.76 1.10
C ASN A 150 9.35 8.41 0.11
N VAL A 151 9.18 9.25 -0.90
CA VAL A 151 8.13 9.09 -1.90
C VAL A 151 8.72 9.22 -3.30
N GLU A 152 8.38 8.28 -4.16
CA GLU A 152 8.65 8.35 -5.59
C GLU A 152 7.33 8.20 -6.33
N ILE A 153 7.09 9.06 -7.34
CA ILE A 153 5.83 9.12 -8.08
C ILE A 153 6.09 8.87 -9.56
N PHE A 154 5.26 8.04 -10.17
CA PHE A 154 5.32 7.81 -11.62
C PHE A 154 3.94 7.56 -12.22
#